data_8a5382b7fc4c45a0e062c349ed6f2d9f
#
_entry.id   8a5382b7fc4c45a0e062c349ed6f2d9f
#
_cell.length_a   1.000
_cell.length_b   1.000
_cell.length_c   1.000
_cell.angle_alpha   90.00
_cell.angle_beta   90.00
_cell.angle_gamma   90.00
#
_symmetry.space_group_name_H-M   'P 1'
#
loop_
_entity.id
_entity.type
_entity.pdbx_description
1 polymer ?
#
loop_
_entity_poly.entity_id
_entity_poly.type
_entity_poly.pdbx_seq_one_letter_code
_entity_poly.pdbx_strand_id
1 'polypeptide(L)'
;MSEHDPQGYDVTNLPQLQSADELKAQQPPDFLKADGWFDVDISTDYLDFTKPYEKPLKTLSMDGVPFAPLKGIHALTGQSGHGKTMLFSQFMAAILNGEFGGLRYELSDLIRNPKVLYIDTEMEEENTIAVKNRVCQMINRNPQQSYDDFKILMLRETEEATDRWRKTLKAIYEVKPTIVFIDGLLDLVSDFNKNDECQRMIYRCMQVASHYGISVWCLVHQNPGNTTKLVGHLGSMLERKVTDVFCCIKETNDKTGEVTFTVKQTKARGRDVPKWKFRILPVGVYGMPEQIDESTDIDDIDLIHQWLRDGQELIKWPATITEIKRIFKECGSVGSSDRQQRDVEAAKNRRFIIEQPREEWQPGQKHPKYYLSL
;
A
#
# COMPACT_ATOMS: atom_id res chain seq x y z
N MET A 1 -36.71 8.36 -43.28
CA MET A 1 -35.41 8.53 -42.58
C MET A 1 -35.44 7.57 -41.43
N SER A 2 -34.66 6.49 -41.47
CA SER A 2 -34.62 5.46 -40.44
C SER A 2 -33.82 6.02 -39.23
N GLU A 3 -34.45 6.12 -38.08
CA GLU A 3 -33.81 6.43 -36.82
C GLU A 3 -33.00 5.19 -36.35
N HIS A 4 -31.76 5.10 -36.81
CA HIS A 4 -30.81 4.17 -36.21
C HIS A 4 -29.90 4.95 -35.25
N ASP A 5 -29.78 4.44 -34.00
CA ASP A 5 -28.75 4.81 -33.08
C ASP A 5 -27.37 4.68 -33.75
N PRO A 6 -26.42 5.60 -33.51
CA PRO A 6 -25.04 5.53 -34.03
C PRO A 6 -24.30 4.23 -33.73
N GLN A 7 -24.79 3.38 -32.83
CA GLN A 7 -24.24 2.06 -32.50
C GLN A 7 -24.96 0.90 -33.22
N GLY A 8 -25.97 1.17 -34.07
CA GLY A 8 -26.62 0.16 -34.93
C GLY A 8 -27.67 -0.72 -34.22
N TYR A 9 -28.14 -0.34 -33.05
CA TYR A 9 -29.24 -1.03 -32.38
C TYR A 9 -30.59 -0.59 -32.96
N ASP A 10 -31.45 -1.55 -33.29
CA ASP A 10 -32.83 -1.31 -33.71
C ASP A 10 -33.67 -0.89 -32.48
N VAL A 11 -33.91 0.41 -32.33
CA VAL A 11 -34.68 0.99 -31.22
C VAL A 11 -36.19 0.87 -31.41
N THR A 12 -36.68 0.37 -32.52
CA THR A 12 -38.14 0.28 -32.83
C THR A 12 -38.86 -0.81 -32.00
N ASN A 13 -38.11 -1.75 -31.42
CA ASN A 13 -38.64 -2.84 -30.61
C ASN A 13 -38.24 -2.79 -29.13
N LEU A 14 -37.80 -1.63 -28.64
CA LEU A 14 -37.60 -1.50 -27.17
C LEU A 14 -38.98 -1.61 -26.50
N PRO A 15 -39.11 -2.42 -25.43
CA PRO A 15 -40.32 -2.45 -24.60
C PRO A 15 -40.60 -1.03 -24.13
N GLN A 16 -41.85 -0.54 -24.34
CA GLN A 16 -42.24 0.78 -23.85
C GLN A 16 -41.92 0.86 -22.36
N LEU A 17 -40.99 1.73 -22.01
CA LEU A 17 -40.67 2.01 -20.61
C LEU A 17 -41.94 2.54 -19.94
N GLN A 18 -42.42 1.87 -18.93
CA GLN A 18 -43.51 2.35 -18.11
C GLN A 18 -43.14 3.72 -17.52
N SER A 19 -44.10 4.65 -17.49
CA SER A 19 -43.85 5.92 -16.87
C SER A 19 -43.50 5.75 -15.38
N ALA A 20 -42.76 6.69 -14.81
CA ALA A 20 -42.40 6.67 -13.40
C ALA A 20 -43.65 6.62 -12.49
N ASP A 21 -44.77 7.19 -12.94
CA ASP A 21 -46.04 7.17 -12.21
C ASP A 21 -46.76 5.83 -12.32
N GLU A 22 -46.67 5.12 -13.46
CA GLU A 22 -47.17 3.75 -13.61
C GLU A 22 -46.39 2.79 -12.75
N LEU A 23 -45.05 2.94 -12.67
CA LEU A 23 -44.20 2.11 -11.79
C LEU A 23 -44.49 2.36 -10.31
N LYS A 24 -44.76 3.62 -9.91
CA LYS A 24 -45.14 3.96 -8.53
C LYS A 24 -46.54 3.43 -8.15
N ALA A 25 -47.41 3.25 -9.10
CA ALA A 25 -48.77 2.72 -8.88
C ALA A 25 -48.79 1.19 -8.73
N GLN A 26 -47.71 0.48 -9.14
CA GLN A 26 -47.60 -0.95 -9.00
C GLN A 26 -47.34 -1.32 -7.52
N GLN A 27 -48.23 -2.13 -6.96
CA GLN A 27 -47.96 -2.69 -5.65
C GLN A 27 -46.75 -3.65 -5.73
N PRO A 28 -45.88 -3.65 -4.70
CA PRO A 28 -44.73 -4.58 -4.68
C PRO A 28 -45.20 -6.02 -4.76
N PRO A 29 -44.47 -6.90 -5.46
CA PRO A 29 -44.74 -8.33 -5.51
C PRO A 29 -44.86 -8.92 -4.10
N ASP A 30 -45.74 -9.93 -3.92
CA ASP A 30 -46.00 -10.47 -2.58
C ASP A 30 -44.76 -11.07 -1.90
N PHE A 31 -43.77 -11.57 -2.67
CA PHE A 31 -42.53 -12.07 -2.11
C PHE A 31 -41.66 -10.97 -1.47
N LEU A 32 -41.81 -9.67 -1.87
CA LEU A 32 -41.13 -8.54 -1.24
C LEU A 32 -41.87 -8.01 -0.01
N LYS A 33 -43.17 -8.38 0.16
CA LYS A 33 -43.95 -8.01 1.34
C LYS A 33 -43.71 -8.97 2.51
N ALA A 34 -43.30 -10.21 2.22
CA ALA A 34 -42.85 -11.14 3.24
C ALA A 34 -41.54 -10.58 3.85
N ASP A 35 -41.35 -10.64 5.15
CA ASP A 35 -40.16 -10.20 5.89
C ASP A 35 -39.96 -8.68 6.13
N GLY A 36 -40.97 -7.86 5.92
CA GLY A 36 -40.88 -6.40 6.24
C GLY A 36 -39.90 -5.61 5.36
N TRP A 37 -39.55 -6.10 4.19
CA TRP A 37 -38.58 -5.44 3.28
C TRP A 37 -39.03 -4.04 2.84
N PHE A 38 -40.33 -3.82 2.77
CA PHE A 38 -40.90 -2.56 2.35
C PHE A 38 -40.98 -1.48 3.44
N ASP A 39 -40.75 -1.87 4.70
CA ASP A 39 -40.81 -0.94 5.84
C ASP A 39 -39.44 -0.31 6.14
N VAL A 40 -38.44 -0.55 5.28
CA VAL A 40 -37.10 0.01 5.44
C VAL A 40 -37.05 1.41 4.84
N ASP A 41 -36.67 2.40 5.65
CA ASP A 41 -36.39 3.76 5.16
C ASP A 41 -35.01 3.82 4.46
N ILE A 42 -35.03 4.12 3.17
CA ILE A 42 -33.84 4.27 2.33
C ILE A 42 -33.66 5.72 1.84
N SER A 43 -34.43 6.67 2.39
CA SER A 43 -34.43 8.06 1.92
C SER A 43 -33.06 8.74 2.00
N THR A 44 -32.24 8.33 2.98
CA THR A 44 -30.88 8.85 3.18
C THR A 44 -29.80 8.09 2.42
N ASP A 45 -30.15 6.95 1.79
CA ASP A 45 -29.18 6.06 1.15
C ASP A 45 -28.94 6.39 -0.33
N TYR A 46 -29.82 7.23 -0.91
CA TYR A 46 -29.65 7.70 -2.28
C TYR A 46 -28.48 8.66 -2.40
N LEU A 47 -27.67 8.49 -3.47
CA LEU A 47 -26.66 9.47 -3.83
C LEU A 47 -27.35 10.80 -4.21
N ASP A 48 -26.98 11.86 -3.51
CA ASP A 48 -27.44 13.21 -3.81
C ASP A 48 -26.58 13.80 -4.96
N PHE A 49 -27.13 13.78 -6.18
CA PHE A 49 -26.46 14.32 -7.37
C PHE A 49 -26.32 15.84 -7.36
N THR A 50 -26.99 16.54 -6.45
CA THR A 50 -26.88 18.01 -6.33
C THR A 50 -25.64 18.43 -5.54
N LYS A 51 -25.06 17.53 -4.76
CA LYS A 51 -23.83 17.80 -4.01
C LYS A 51 -22.61 17.77 -4.92
N PRO A 52 -21.69 18.75 -4.82
CA PRO A 52 -20.45 18.71 -5.55
C PRO A 52 -19.61 17.49 -5.13
N TYR A 53 -18.94 16.86 -6.09
CA TYR A 53 -18.00 15.78 -5.79
C TYR A 53 -16.77 16.34 -5.06
N GLU A 54 -16.57 15.87 -3.85
CA GLU A 54 -15.35 16.15 -3.09
C GLU A 54 -14.35 15.01 -3.25
N LYS A 55 -13.15 15.34 -3.72
CA LYS A 55 -12.10 14.37 -3.86
C LYS A 55 -11.69 13.84 -2.47
N PRO A 56 -11.62 12.51 -2.26
CA PRO A 56 -11.19 11.96 -0.98
C PRO A 56 -9.83 12.48 -0.53
N LEU A 57 -9.77 13.01 0.68
CA LEU A 57 -8.53 13.48 1.31
C LEU A 57 -7.68 12.26 1.69
N LYS A 58 -6.52 12.11 1.08
CA LYS A 58 -5.58 11.02 1.32
C LYS A 58 -4.52 11.44 2.35
N THR A 59 -4.13 10.53 3.22
CA THR A 59 -3.32 10.86 4.39
C THR A 59 -1.82 10.75 4.14
N LEU A 60 -1.39 9.82 3.30
CA LEU A 60 0.02 9.56 3.01
C LEU A 60 0.27 9.55 1.50
N SER A 61 1.51 9.83 1.12
CA SER A 61 2.02 9.58 -0.24
C SER A 61 3.41 8.94 -0.20
N MET A 62 3.75 8.26 -1.29
CA MET A 62 5.10 7.80 -1.62
C MET A 62 5.37 8.20 -3.08
N ASP A 63 6.52 8.83 -3.33
CA ASP A 63 6.90 9.34 -4.67
C ASP A 63 5.81 10.20 -5.33
N GLY A 64 5.13 11.03 -4.53
CA GLY A 64 4.06 11.91 -4.99
C GLY A 64 2.76 11.20 -5.36
N VAL A 65 2.63 9.90 -5.09
CA VAL A 65 1.38 9.15 -5.29
C VAL A 65 0.65 9.01 -3.95
N PRO A 66 -0.47 9.74 -3.75
CA PRO A 66 -1.18 9.73 -2.48
C PRO A 66 -2.05 8.48 -2.32
N PHE A 67 -2.13 7.97 -1.07
CA PHE A 67 -2.91 6.79 -0.67
C PHE A 67 -3.56 6.97 0.71
N ALA A 68 -4.28 5.97 1.18
CA ALA A 68 -4.95 5.93 2.48
C ALA A 68 -5.92 7.11 2.74
N PRO A 69 -7.06 7.17 2.01
CA PRO A 69 -8.03 8.23 2.23
C PRO A 69 -8.62 8.21 3.64
N LEU A 70 -8.98 9.40 4.15
CA LEU A 70 -9.89 9.53 5.29
C LEU A 70 -11.23 8.86 4.99
N LYS A 71 -11.96 8.47 6.03
CA LYS A 71 -13.22 7.69 5.96
C LYS A 71 -13.03 6.31 5.32
N GLY A 72 -11.76 5.86 5.19
CA GLY A 72 -11.39 4.58 4.61
C GLY A 72 -10.76 3.62 5.60
N ILE A 73 -10.84 2.33 5.26
CA ILE A 73 -10.08 1.27 5.93
C ILE A 73 -9.01 0.74 4.98
N HIS A 74 -7.83 0.44 5.53
CA HIS A 74 -6.65 0.00 4.80
C HIS A 74 -6.05 -1.22 5.48
N ALA A 75 -5.30 -2.01 4.75
CA ALA A 75 -4.64 -3.18 5.32
C ALA A 75 -3.13 -3.17 5.05
N LEU A 76 -2.38 -3.59 6.06
CA LEU A 76 -0.98 -3.96 5.93
C LEU A 76 -0.85 -5.46 6.21
N THR A 77 -0.17 -6.16 5.31
CA THR A 77 -0.01 -7.60 5.39
C THR A 77 1.44 -8.02 5.19
N GLY A 78 1.74 -9.26 5.45
CA GLY A 78 3.05 -9.89 5.32
C GLY A 78 3.19 -11.06 6.29
N GLN A 79 4.18 -11.92 6.08
CA GLN A 79 4.46 -13.03 6.99
C GLN A 79 4.96 -12.51 8.35
N SER A 80 4.99 -13.39 9.35
CA SER A 80 5.60 -13.06 10.64
C SER A 80 7.09 -12.72 10.45
N GLY A 81 7.58 -11.68 11.14
CA GLY A 81 8.96 -11.22 11.01
C GLY A 81 9.29 -10.44 9.71
N HIS A 82 8.32 -10.14 8.87
CA HIS A 82 8.51 -9.42 7.60
C HIS A 82 8.42 -7.89 7.74
N GLY A 83 8.63 -7.32 8.92
CA GLY A 83 8.80 -5.89 9.11
C GLY A 83 7.49 -5.07 9.10
N LYS A 84 6.32 -5.69 9.25
CA LYS A 84 5.02 -5.00 9.26
C LYS A 84 4.93 -3.88 10.30
N THR A 85 5.23 -4.20 11.56
CA THR A 85 5.21 -3.21 12.66
C THR A 85 6.28 -2.13 12.47
N MET A 86 7.42 -2.46 11.83
CA MET A 86 8.42 -1.46 11.43
C MET A 86 7.84 -0.50 10.38
N LEU A 87 7.09 -1.00 9.39
CA LEU A 87 6.44 -0.16 8.39
C LEU A 87 5.32 0.71 9.00
N PHE A 88 4.54 0.18 9.93
CA PHE A 88 3.59 1.00 10.70
C PHE A 88 4.31 2.11 11.48
N SER A 89 5.47 1.81 12.07
CA SER A 89 6.28 2.84 12.74
C SER A 89 6.71 3.95 11.78
N GLN A 90 7.07 3.62 10.53
CA GLN A 90 7.40 4.62 9.51
C GLN A 90 6.17 5.45 9.09
N PHE A 91 5.00 4.83 8.92
CA PHE A 91 3.75 5.56 8.64
C PHE A 91 3.41 6.53 9.77
N MET A 92 3.49 6.07 11.03
CA MET A 92 3.28 6.92 12.20
C MET A 92 4.28 8.08 12.26
N ALA A 93 5.56 7.79 12.02
CA ALA A 93 6.61 8.80 11.97
C ALA A 93 6.36 9.86 10.89
N ALA A 94 6.00 9.45 9.67
CA ALA A 94 5.69 10.36 8.57
C ALA A 94 4.49 11.27 8.91
N ILE A 95 3.44 10.73 9.54
CA ILE A 95 2.26 11.50 9.93
C ILE A 95 2.61 12.52 11.01
N LEU A 96 3.32 12.10 12.06
CA LEU A 96 3.65 12.94 13.21
C LEU A 96 4.72 14.00 12.93
N ASN A 97 5.57 13.79 11.93
CA ASN A 97 6.68 14.66 11.56
C ASN A 97 6.46 15.43 10.25
N GLY A 98 5.40 15.08 9.49
CA GLY A 98 5.14 15.60 8.15
C GLY A 98 5.75 14.73 7.05
N GLU A 99 6.93 14.14 7.29
CA GLU A 99 7.59 13.21 6.37
C GLU A 99 8.54 12.27 7.11
N PHE A 100 8.78 11.09 6.54
CA PHE A 100 9.79 10.15 7.00
C PHE A 100 10.07 9.09 5.93
N GLY A 101 11.34 8.83 5.59
CA GLY A 101 11.74 7.74 4.69
C GLY A 101 11.03 7.75 3.33
N GLY A 102 10.90 8.91 2.68
CA GLY A 102 10.19 9.09 1.41
C GLY A 102 8.65 9.14 1.52
N LEU A 103 8.10 8.73 2.66
CA LEU A 103 6.69 8.90 2.97
C LEU A 103 6.40 10.34 3.38
N ARG A 104 5.28 10.89 2.90
CA ARG A 104 4.85 12.24 3.22
C ARG A 104 3.42 12.27 3.74
N TYR A 105 3.17 13.11 4.75
CA TYR A 105 1.82 13.39 5.23
C TYR A 105 1.17 14.46 4.35
N GLU A 106 0.07 14.10 3.68
CA GLU A 106 -0.56 14.93 2.63
C GLU A 106 -1.58 15.96 3.15
N LEU A 107 -1.96 15.89 4.42
CA LEU A 107 -2.98 16.76 5.00
C LEU A 107 -2.41 17.89 5.88
N SER A 108 -1.12 18.17 5.82
CA SER A 108 -0.46 19.17 6.66
C SER A 108 -1.07 20.56 6.58
N ASP A 109 -1.58 20.96 5.42
CA ASP A 109 -2.24 22.25 5.22
C ASP A 109 -3.67 22.31 5.81
N LEU A 110 -4.34 21.17 5.95
CA LEU A 110 -5.70 21.05 6.45
C LEU A 110 -5.73 20.63 7.92
N ILE A 111 -4.89 19.68 8.31
CA ILE A 111 -4.80 19.12 9.64
C ILE A 111 -3.34 19.23 10.11
N ARG A 112 -3.00 20.37 10.70
CA ARG A 112 -1.62 20.70 11.10
C ARG A 112 -1.09 19.85 12.24
N ASN A 113 -1.97 19.39 13.13
CA ASN A 113 -1.62 18.57 14.29
C ASN A 113 -2.38 17.23 14.22
N PRO A 114 -1.96 16.32 13.33
CA PRO A 114 -2.60 15.01 13.23
C PRO A 114 -2.38 14.22 14.51
N LYS A 115 -3.42 13.49 14.96
CA LYS A 115 -3.31 12.60 16.09
C LYS A 115 -3.28 11.17 15.61
N VAL A 116 -2.33 10.40 16.11
CA VAL A 116 -2.14 8.98 15.83
C VAL A 116 -2.52 8.18 17.06
N LEU A 117 -3.40 7.20 16.87
CA LEU A 117 -3.72 6.18 17.87
C LEU A 117 -3.23 4.82 17.35
N TYR A 118 -2.29 4.22 18.08
CA TYR A 118 -1.84 2.85 17.84
C TYR A 118 -2.48 1.91 18.84
N ILE A 119 -3.10 0.84 18.37
CA ILE A 119 -3.81 -0.16 19.17
C ILE A 119 -3.08 -1.49 18.99
N ASP A 120 -2.55 -2.01 20.06
CA ASP A 120 -1.82 -3.27 20.11
C ASP A 120 -2.62 -4.32 20.86
N THR A 121 -2.90 -5.43 20.20
CA THR A 121 -3.65 -6.56 20.80
C THR A 121 -2.79 -7.80 20.99
N GLU A 122 -1.57 -7.83 20.42
CA GLU A 122 -0.75 -9.04 20.30
C GLU A 122 0.51 -9.01 21.18
N MET A 123 1.19 -7.87 21.23
CA MET A 123 2.55 -7.80 21.79
C MET A 123 2.60 -7.67 23.30
N GLU A 124 3.68 -8.16 23.88
CA GLU A 124 4.06 -7.87 25.27
C GLU A 124 4.37 -6.39 25.45
N GLU A 125 4.19 -5.90 26.69
CA GLU A 125 4.39 -4.49 27.02
C GLU A 125 5.75 -3.97 26.57
N GLU A 126 6.82 -4.75 26.75
CA GLU A 126 8.17 -4.38 26.33
C GLU A 126 8.27 -4.13 24.83
N ASN A 127 7.62 -4.98 24.00
CA ASN A 127 7.59 -4.86 22.55
C ASN A 127 6.77 -3.65 22.11
N THR A 128 5.64 -3.39 22.77
CA THR A 128 4.83 -2.18 22.52
C THR A 128 5.59 -0.90 22.88
N ILE A 129 6.32 -0.91 24.02
CA ILE A 129 7.23 0.18 24.40
C ILE A 129 8.32 0.37 23.33
N ALA A 130 8.85 -0.72 22.78
CA ALA A 130 9.84 -0.64 21.71
C ALA A 130 9.28 0.04 20.44
N VAL A 131 8.00 -0.20 20.08
CA VAL A 131 7.32 0.52 18.97
C VAL A 131 7.26 2.02 19.27
N LYS A 132 6.81 2.41 20.47
CA LYS A 132 6.78 3.82 20.90
C LYS A 132 8.15 4.47 20.79
N ASN A 133 9.16 3.84 21.38
CA ASN A 133 10.51 4.37 21.42
C ASN A 133 11.12 4.49 20.02
N ARG A 134 10.84 3.54 19.14
CA ARG A 134 11.25 3.56 17.73
C ARG A 134 10.63 4.75 16.98
N VAL A 135 9.32 4.96 17.11
CA VAL A 135 8.67 6.12 16.51
C VAL A 135 9.26 7.42 17.02
N CYS A 136 9.45 7.54 18.35
CA CYS A 136 10.08 8.71 18.94
C CYS A 136 11.52 8.92 18.42
N GLN A 137 12.30 7.85 18.26
CA GLN A 137 13.65 7.90 17.69
C GLN A 137 13.61 8.41 16.23
N MET A 138 12.68 7.91 15.40
CA MET A 138 12.53 8.32 14.00
C MET A 138 12.26 9.80 13.83
N ILE A 139 11.53 10.42 14.77
CA ILE A 139 11.12 11.83 14.71
C ILE A 139 11.83 12.73 15.74
N ASN A 140 12.90 12.22 16.31
CA ASN A 140 13.73 12.93 17.30
C ASN A 140 12.94 13.47 18.51
N ARG A 141 11.98 12.69 19.03
CA ARG A 141 11.21 12.99 20.24
C ARG A 141 11.74 12.21 21.45
N ASN A 142 11.61 12.80 22.64
CA ASN A 142 11.97 12.08 23.88
C ASN A 142 10.98 10.95 24.15
N PRO A 143 11.40 9.67 24.17
CA PRO A 143 10.47 8.55 24.40
C PRO A 143 9.91 8.48 25.84
N GLN A 144 10.43 9.24 26.78
CA GLN A 144 9.96 9.30 28.17
C GLN A 144 8.91 10.39 28.40
N GLN A 145 8.60 11.18 27.36
CA GLN A 145 7.59 12.22 27.43
C GLN A 145 6.24 11.72 26.92
N SER A 146 5.14 12.21 27.50
CA SER A 146 3.78 11.97 26.98
C SER A 146 3.46 12.99 25.89
N TYR A 147 2.82 12.52 24.82
CA TYR A 147 2.40 13.33 23.70
C TYR A 147 0.89 13.21 23.47
N ASP A 148 0.22 14.32 23.24
CA ASP A 148 -1.23 14.33 22.98
C ASP A 148 -1.57 13.90 21.55
N ASP A 149 -0.63 14.02 20.64
CA ASP A 149 -0.75 13.64 19.25
C ASP A 149 -0.35 12.18 18.96
N PHE A 150 0.23 11.49 19.94
CA PHE A 150 0.61 10.09 19.81
C PHE A 150 0.21 9.29 21.05
N LYS A 151 -0.79 8.43 20.90
CA LYS A 151 -1.30 7.56 21.95
C LYS A 151 -1.22 6.10 21.54
N ILE A 152 -0.93 5.24 22.50
CA ILE A 152 -0.86 3.80 22.36
C ILE A 152 -1.83 3.15 23.33
N LEU A 153 -2.68 2.25 22.85
CA LEU A 153 -3.61 1.46 23.63
C LEU A 153 -3.16 0.00 23.61
N MET A 154 -2.81 -0.55 24.76
CA MET A 154 -2.40 -1.95 24.93
C MET A 154 -3.60 -2.79 25.38
N LEU A 155 -3.97 -3.80 24.58
CA LEU A 155 -5.15 -4.63 24.81
C LEU A 155 -4.86 -6.12 24.96
N ARG A 156 -3.58 -6.53 24.92
CA ARG A 156 -3.21 -7.95 25.03
C ARG A 156 -3.81 -8.61 26.27
N GLU A 157 -3.74 -7.95 27.42
CA GLU A 157 -4.24 -8.45 28.70
C GLU A 157 -5.78 -8.39 28.83
N THR A 158 -6.48 -7.87 27.81
CA THR A 158 -7.95 -7.87 27.80
C THR A 158 -8.44 -9.18 27.22
N GLU A 159 -9.10 -9.99 28.02
CA GLU A 159 -9.50 -11.36 27.68
C GLU A 159 -10.52 -11.40 26.52
N GLU A 160 -11.62 -10.64 26.65
CA GLU A 160 -12.75 -10.70 25.73
C GLU A 160 -12.58 -9.79 24.51
N ALA A 161 -12.77 -10.34 23.32
CA ALA A 161 -12.73 -9.59 22.05
C ALA A 161 -13.73 -8.42 22.04
N THR A 162 -14.90 -8.61 22.65
CA THR A 162 -15.92 -7.58 22.79
C THR A 162 -15.43 -6.40 23.64
N ASP A 163 -14.68 -6.66 24.70
CA ASP A 163 -14.15 -5.62 25.57
C ASP A 163 -12.94 -4.93 24.95
N ARG A 164 -12.10 -5.68 24.20
CA ARG A 164 -11.06 -5.05 23.34
C ARG A 164 -11.69 -4.05 22.37
N TRP A 165 -12.79 -4.43 21.70
CA TRP A 165 -13.48 -3.52 20.79
C TRP A 165 -14.11 -2.32 21.50
N ARG A 166 -14.74 -2.50 22.67
CA ARG A 166 -15.29 -1.40 23.47
C ARG A 166 -14.21 -0.41 23.92
N LYS A 167 -13.05 -0.92 24.39
CA LYS A 167 -11.89 -0.08 24.76
C LYS A 167 -11.34 0.66 23.53
N THR A 168 -11.27 0.00 22.39
CA THR A 168 -10.89 0.64 21.11
C THR A 168 -11.80 1.81 20.77
N LEU A 169 -13.11 1.63 20.82
CA LEU A 169 -14.09 2.70 20.55
C LEU A 169 -13.96 3.85 21.54
N LYS A 170 -13.78 3.53 22.83
CA LYS A 170 -13.59 4.55 23.88
C LYS A 170 -12.33 5.36 23.61
N ALA A 171 -11.21 4.71 23.28
CA ALA A 171 -9.97 5.40 22.97
C ALA A 171 -10.10 6.29 21.73
N ILE A 172 -10.77 5.86 20.68
CA ILE A 172 -11.05 6.68 19.48
C ILE A 172 -11.87 7.91 19.85
N TYR A 173 -12.90 7.74 20.68
CA TYR A 173 -13.74 8.84 21.15
C TYR A 173 -12.98 9.87 22.00
N GLU A 174 -12.11 9.42 22.92
CA GLU A 174 -11.36 10.28 23.83
C GLU A 174 -10.18 10.98 23.12
N VAL A 175 -9.40 10.24 22.31
CA VAL A 175 -8.21 10.75 21.61
C VAL A 175 -8.60 11.62 20.41
N LYS A 176 -9.70 11.31 19.75
CA LYS A 176 -10.12 11.93 18.47
C LYS A 176 -8.99 11.89 17.44
N PRO A 177 -8.48 10.70 17.11
CA PRO A 177 -7.34 10.55 16.20
C PRO A 177 -7.71 10.94 14.77
N THR A 178 -6.72 11.36 14.00
CA THR A 178 -6.82 11.49 12.54
C THR A 178 -6.66 10.12 11.88
N ILE A 179 -5.79 9.30 12.47
CA ILE A 179 -5.44 7.99 11.94
C ILE A 179 -5.33 6.98 13.09
N VAL A 180 -5.89 5.81 12.88
CA VAL A 180 -5.84 4.66 13.80
C VAL A 180 -5.07 3.53 13.15
N PHE A 181 -4.13 2.94 13.86
CA PHE A 181 -3.43 1.72 13.50
C PHE A 181 -3.84 0.60 14.46
N ILE A 182 -4.35 -0.51 13.93
CA ILE A 182 -4.75 -1.70 14.70
C ILE A 182 -3.77 -2.82 14.35
N ASP A 183 -2.89 -3.14 15.27
CA ASP A 183 -1.95 -4.26 15.19
C ASP A 183 -2.57 -5.46 15.90
N GLY A 184 -3.06 -6.42 15.08
CA GLY A 184 -3.82 -7.59 15.52
C GLY A 184 -5.33 -7.45 15.35
N LEU A 185 -5.84 -7.10 14.14
CA LEU A 185 -7.29 -7.03 13.89
C LEU A 185 -8.02 -8.33 14.23
N LEU A 186 -7.36 -9.49 14.08
CA LEU A 186 -7.95 -10.81 14.35
C LEU A 186 -8.38 -10.96 15.81
N ASP A 187 -7.70 -10.31 16.74
CA ASP A 187 -7.98 -10.40 18.18
C ASP A 187 -9.20 -9.59 18.63
N LEU A 188 -9.76 -8.78 17.72
CA LEU A 188 -11.01 -8.04 17.96
C LEU A 188 -12.26 -8.86 17.63
N VAL A 189 -12.11 -10.12 17.16
CA VAL A 189 -13.19 -11.07 16.91
C VAL A 189 -13.01 -12.31 17.76
N SER A 190 -14.10 -12.87 18.24
CA SER A 190 -14.07 -14.09 19.09
C SER A 190 -13.69 -15.33 18.27
N ASP A 191 -14.09 -15.38 17.00
CA ASP A 191 -13.75 -16.46 16.08
C ASP A 191 -13.57 -15.92 14.65
N PHE A 192 -12.31 -15.80 14.23
CA PHE A 192 -11.95 -15.31 12.89
C PHE A 192 -12.27 -16.28 11.74
N ASN A 193 -12.79 -17.49 12.04
CA ASN A 193 -13.29 -18.44 11.07
C ASN A 193 -14.81 -18.35 10.88
N LYS A 194 -15.51 -17.60 11.72
CA LYS A 194 -16.94 -17.34 11.55
C LYS A 194 -17.17 -16.13 10.64
N ASN A 195 -17.79 -16.41 9.50
CA ASN A 195 -18.07 -15.38 8.49
C ASN A 195 -18.82 -14.16 9.04
N ASP A 196 -19.86 -14.39 9.83
CA ASP A 196 -20.72 -13.32 10.34
C ASP A 196 -19.99 -12.39 11.33
N GLU A 197 -19.14 -12.94 12.19
CA GLU A 197 -18.34 -12.16 13.12
C GLU A 197 -17.30 -11.32 12.37
N CYS A 198 -16.61 -11.93 11.41
CA CYS A 198 -15.64 -11.26 10.57
C CYS A 198 -16.26 -10.11 9.77
N GLN A 199 -17.40 -10.39 9.12
CA GLN A 199 -18.12 -9.40 8.35
C GLN A 199 -18.56 -8.24 9.23
N ARG A 200 -19.09 -8.53 10.40
CA ARG A 200 -19.55 -7.52 11.37
C ARG A 200 -18.41 -6.64 11.86
N MET A 201 -17.23 -7.22 12.14
CA MET A 201 -16.06 -6.44 12.56
C MET A 201 -15.58 -5.48 11.46
N ILE A 202 -15.52 -5.95 10.21
CA ILE A 202 -15.13 -5.10 9.08
C ILE A 202 -16.11 -3.94 8.89
N TYR A 203 -17.43 -4.21 8.97
CA TYR A 203 -18.43 -3.14 8.90
C TYR A 203 -18.30 -2.14 10.05
N ARG A 204 -18.01 -2.61 11.27
CA ARG A 204 -17.74 -1.73 12.42
C ARG A 204 -16.53 -0.82 12.16
N CYS A 205 -15.44 -1.36 11.62
CA CYS A 205 -14.28 -0.53 11.23
C CYS A 205 -14.65 0.51 10.16
N MET A 206 -15.45 0.12 9.15
CA MET A 206 -15.94 1.04 8.11
C MET A 206 -16.82 2.14 8.69
N GLN A 207 -17.76 1.79 9.57
CA GLN A 207 -18.64 2.74 10.24
C GLN A 207 -17.85 3.74 11.10
N VAL A 208 -16.88 3.25 11.87
CA VAL A 208 -15.98 4.08 12.68
C VAL A 208 -15.17 5.03 11.80
N ALA A 209 -14.56 4.52 10.72
CA ALA A 209 -13.79 5.35 9.80
C ALA A 209 -14.67 6.46 9.18
N SER A 210 -15.86 6.12 8.75
CA SER A 210 -16.80 7.07 8.14
C SER A 210 -17.36 8.08 9.15
N HIS A 211 -17.82 7.61 10.33
CA HIS A 211 -18.46 8.44 11.35
C HIS A 211 -17.50 9.49 11.93
N TYR A 212 -16.29 9.06 12.27
CA TYR A 212 -15.27 9.96 12.84
C TYR A 212 -14.43 10.68 11.78
N GLY A 213 -14.60 10.37 10.49
CA GLY A 213 -13.84 10.99 9.41
C GLY A 213 -12.35 10.62 9.41
N ILE A 214 -11.98 9.45 9.93
CA ILE A 214 -10.61 9.00 10.16
C ILE A 214 -10.15 7.96 9.14
N SER A 215 -8.83 7.77 9.03
CA SER A 215 -8.23 6.65 8.32
C SER A 215 -7.93 5.51 9.30
N VAL A 216 -8.36 4.28 8.99
CA VAL A 216 -8.13 3.11 9.86
C VAL A 216 -7.26 2.10 9.13
N TRP A 217 -6.11 1.81 9.69
CA TRP A 217 -5.18 0.79 9.23
C TRP A 217 -5.29 -0.48 10.05
N CYS A 218 -5.40 -1.62 9.38
CA CYS A 218 -5.50 -2.93 9.99
C CYS A 218 -4.30 -3.78 9.58
N LEU A 219 -3.55 -4.29 10.57
CA LEU A 219 -2.51 -5.27 10.32
C LEU A 219 -3.13 -6.67 10.37
N VAL A 220 -2.86 -7.46 9.33
CA VAL A 220 -3.35 -8.84 9.19
C VAL A 220 -2.23 -9.72 8.64
N HIS A 221 -2.03 -10.88 9.26
CA HIS A 221 -1.04 -11.85 8.80
C HIS A 221 -1.46 -12.51 7.48
N GLN A 222 -0.46 -12.92 6.70
CA GLN A 222 -0.68 -13.79 5.54
C GLN A 222 -0.80 -15.25 5.98
N ASN A 223 -1.54 -16.04 5.19
CA ASN A 223 -1.63 -17.47 5.42
C ASN A 223 -0.26 -18.12 5.16
N PRO A 224 0.32 -18.87 6.12
CA PRO A 224 1.62 -19.52 5.94
C PRO A 224 1.68 -20.47 4.73
N GLY A 225 0.57 -21.12 4.38
CA GLY A 225 0.47 -22.05 3.24
C GLY A 225 0.18 -21.37 1.89
N ASN A 226 -0.22 -20.10 1.89
CA ASN A 226 -0.52 -19.33 0.68
C ASN A 226 -0.29 -17.85 0.90
N THR A 227 0.90 -17.39 0.58
CA THR A 227 1.35 -16.02 0.81
C THR A 227 0.63 -14.96 -0.04
N THR A 228 -0.23 -15.38 -0.97
CA THR A 228 -1.08 -14.46 -1.74
C THR A 228 -2.41 -14.17 -1.05
N LYS A 229 -2.76 -14.91 0.01
CA LYS A 229 -4.03 -14.76 0.74
C LYS A 229 -3.80 -14.35 2.18
N LEU A 230 -4.67 -13.49 2.68
CA LEU A 230 -4.73 -13.12 4.09
C LEU A 230 -5.31 -14.27 4.92
N VAL A 231 -4.92 -14.35 6.21
CA VAL A 231 -5.37 -15.42 7.11
C VAL A 231 -6.87 -15.37 7.36
N GLY A 232 -7.51 -16.53 7.24
CA GLY A 232 -8.90 -16.76 7.63
C GLY A 232 -9.94 -16.06 6.76
N HIS A 233 -11.18 -16.16 7.19
CA HIS A 233 -12.31 -15.50 6.55
C HIS A 233 -12.24 -13.97 6.71
N LEU A 234 -11.77 -13.48 7.87
CA LEU A 234 -11.61 -12.05 8.13
C LEU A 234 -10.67 -11.41 7.10
N GLY A 235 -9.50 -12.02 6.85
CA GLY A 235 -8.54 -11.52 5.88
C GLY A 235 -9.13 -11.43 4.47
N SER A 236 -9.77 -12.50 4.00
CA SER A 236 -10.39 -12.52 2.66
C SER A 236 -11.52 -11.51 2.50
N MET A 237 -12.31 -11.27 3.55
CA MET A 237 -13.37 -10.25 3.54
C MET A 237 -12.81 -8.85 3.63
N LEU A 238 -11.81 -8.63 4.47
CA LEU A 238 -11.13 -7.34 4.61
C LEU A 238 -10.55 -6.90 3.26
N GLU A 239 -9.85 -7.79 2.56
CA GLU A 239 -9.27 -7.51 1.23
C GLU A 239 -10.32 -7.01 0.23
N ARG A 240 -11.57 -7.50 0.29
CA ARG A 240 -12.65 -7.04 -0.59
C ARG A 240 -13.14 -5.63 -0.25
N LYS A 241 -13.08 -5.21 1.01
CA LYS A 241 -13.70 -3.96 1.52
C LYS A 241 -12.72 -2.81 1.68
N VAL A 242 -11.44 -3.08 1.94
CA VAL A 242 -10.41 -2.04 2.10
C VAL A 242 -10.14 -1.27 0.82
N THR A 243 -9.70 -0.03 0.98
CA THR A 243 -9.30 0.83 -0.12
C THR A 243 -7.92 0.48 -0.63
N ASP A 244 -6.96 0.32 0.27
CA ASP A 244 -5.57 0.01 -0.05
C ASP A 244 -5.11 -1.23 0.71
N VAL A 245 -4.32 -2.09 0.07
CA VAL A 245 -3.60 -3.20 0.71
C VAL A 245 -2.13 -3.08 0.37
N PHE A 246 -1.30 -3.02 1.40
CA PHE A 246 0.14 -3.08 1.27
C PHE A 246 0.68 -4.40 1.81
N CYS A 247 1.69 -4.93 1.15
CA CYS A 247 2.40 -6.13 1.56
C CYS A 247 3.85 -5.79 1.84
N CYS A 248 4.33 -6.16 3.03
CA CYS A 248 5.74 -6.05 3.40
C CYS A 248 6.41 -7.43 3.30
N ILE A 249 7.49 -7.52 2.55
CA ILE A 249 8.21 -8.75 2.24
C ILE A 249 9.66 -8.58 2.67
N LYS A 250 10.12 -9.50 3.54
CA LYS A 250 11.53 -9.57 3.94
C LYS A 250 12.31 -10.34 2.90
N GLU A 251 13.42 -9.79 2.46
CA GLU A 251 14.37 -10.40 1.55
C GLU A 251 15.74 -10.45 2.23
N THR A 252 16.45 -11.54 2.06
CA THR A 252 17.84 -11.68 2.56
C THR A 252 18.72 -11.95 1.36
N ASN A 253 19.77 -11.18 1.22
CA ASN A 253 20.78 -11.42 0.19
C ASN A 253 21.65 -12.60 0.63
N ASP A 254 21.60 -13.72 -0.10
CA ASP A 254 22.32 -14.95 0.23
C ASP A 254 23.85 -14.78 0.24
N LYS A 255 24.39 -13.76 -0.44
CA LYS A 255 25.83 -13.52 -0.52
C LYS A 255 26.34 -12.62 0.60
N THR A 256 25.60 -11.55 0.89
CA THR A 256 26.02 -10.52 1.87
C THR A 256 25.39 -10.72 3.24
N GLY A 257 24.31 -11.50 3.34
CA GLY A 257 23.49 -11.61 4.55
C GLY A 257 22.64 -10.36 4.83
N GLU A 258 22.67 -9.37 3.95
CA GLU A 258 21.91 -8.13 4.12
C GLU A 258 20.39 -8.41 4.07
N VAL A 259 19.67 -7.83 5.01
CA VAL A 259 18.22 -7.93 5.11
C VAL A 259 17.59 -6.64 4.62
N THR A 260 16.72 -6.77 3.63
CA THR A 260 15.90 -5.68 3.10
C THR A 260 14.42 -6.02 3.18
N PHE A 261 13.59 -4.99 3.12
CA PHE A 261 12.14 -5.11 3.16
C PHE A 261 11.54 -4.42 1.94
N THR A 262 10.85 -5.18 1.12
CA THR A 262 10.12 -4.66 -0.04
C THR A 262 8.66 -4.41 0.34
N VAL A 263 8.20 -3.19 0.11
CA VAL A 263 6.80 -2.79 0.30
C VAL A 263 6.15 -2.62 -1.07
N LYS A 264 5.04 -3.31 -1.29
CA LYS A 264 4.25 -3.17 -2.51
C LYS A 264 2.77 -3.02 -2.19
N GLN A 265 2.09 -2.16 -2.93
CA GLN A 265 0.64 -2.10 -2.91
C GLN A 265 0.09 -3.25 -3.76
N THR A 266 -0.71 -4.12 -3.14
CA THR A 266 -1.33 -5.27 -3.82
C THR A 266 -2.77 -4.99 -4.23
N LYS A 267 -3.36 -3.92 -3.69
CA LYS A 267 -4.68 -3.41 -4.06
C LYS A 267 -4.71 -1.90 -3.88
N ALA A 268 -5.25 -1.20 -4.86
CA ALA A 268 -5.61 0.21 -4.80
C ALA A 268 -7.00 0.44 -5.39
N ARG A 269 -7.73 1.46 -4.89
CA ARG A 269 -8.93 2.01 -5.56
C ARG A 269 -8.61 3.30 -6.31
N GLY A 270 -7.38 3.52 -6.69
CA GLY A 270 -6.90 4.69 -7.38
C GLY A 270 -5.62 4.38 -8.13
N ARG A 271 -4.73 5.36 -8.27
CA ARG A 271 -3.41 5.15 -8.85
C ARG A 271 -2.57 4.29 -7.90
N ASP A 272 -1.89 3.30 -8.46
CA ASP A 272 -0.99 2.44 -7.71
C ASP A 272 0.23 3.22 -7.21
N VAL A 273 0.57 3.00 -5.95
CA VAL A 273 1.79 3.53 -5.34
C VAL A 273 2.97 2.69 -5.85
N PRO A 274 4.06 3.32 -6.30
CA PRO A 274 5.28 2.59 -6.64
C PRO A 274 5.75 1.71 -5.49
N LYS A 275 6.27 0.54 -5.79
CA LYS A 275 6.92 -0.27 -4.77
C LYS A 275 8.19 0.42 -4.30
N TRP A 276 8.54 0.25 -3.03
CA TRP A 276 9.79 0.76 -2.47
C TRP A 276 10.44 -0.26 -1.57
N LYS A 277 11.71 -0.05 -1.28
CA LYS A 277 12.49 -0.88 -0.36
C LYS A 277 13.05 -0.05 0.78
N PHE A 278 13.22 -0.70 1.92
CA PHE A 278 13.98 -0.15 3.02
C PHE A 278 14.82 -1.24 3.69
N ARG A 279 15.90 -0.82 4.35
CA ARG A 279 16.69 -1.64 5.26
C ARG A 279 16.67 -1.02 6.65
N ILE A 280 17.12 -1.79 7.64
CA ILE A 280 17.22 -1.31 9.02
C ILE A 280 18.69 -1.13 9.34
N LEU A 281 19.11 0.13 9.47
CA LEU A 281 20.45 0.45 9.94
C LEU A 281 20.57 0.20 11.43
N PRO A 282 21.73 -0.27 11.93
CA PRO A 282 21.99 -0.48 13.35
C PRO A 282 22.28 0.87 14.07
N VAL A 283 21.38 1.85 13.92
CA VAL A 283 21.47 3.18 14.52
C VAL A 283 20.48 3.28 15.67
N GLY A 284 20.96 3.70 16.84
CA GLY A 284 20.17 3.72 18.06
C GLY A 284 19.85 2.29 18.57
N VAL A 285 19.00 2.22 19.58
CA VAL A 285 18.64 0.93 20.22
C VAL A 285 17.68 0.09 19.35
N TYR A 286 16.84 0.75 18.56
CA TYR A 286 15.71 0.10 17.86
C TYR A 286 15.94 -0.05 16.36
N GLY A 287 17.12 0.34 15.86
CA GLY A 287 17.41 0.45 14.43
C GLY A 287 16.71 1.66 13.80
N MET A 288 17.19 2.09 12.65
CA MET A 288 16.62 3.18 11.86
C MET A 288 16.31 2.67 10.46
N PRO A 289 15.05 2.70 10.01
CA PRO A 289 14.74 2.36 8.63
C PRO A 289 15.28 3.44 7.69
N GLU A 290 15.95 2.98 6.66
CA GLU A 290 16.47 3.77 5.57
C GLU A 290 15.86 3.30 4.27
N GLN A 291 15.27 4.20 3.50
CA GLN A 291 14.77 3.87 2.17
C GLN A 291 15.94 3.56 1.24
N ILE A 292 15.78 2.51 0.45
CA ILE A 292 16.73 2.12 -0.58
C ILE A 292 16.07 2.42 -1.93
N ASP A 293 16.71 3.24 -2.77
CA ASP A 293 16.29 3.40 -4.14
C ASP A 293 16.37 2.06 -4.88
N GLU A 294 15.29 1.62 -5.54
CA GLU A 294 15.35 0.41 -6.41
C GLU A 294 16.33 0.56 -7.58
N SER A 295 16.71 1.79 -7.90
CA SER A 295 17.81 2.06 -8.83
C SER A 295 19.19 1.81 -8.23
N THR A 296 19.26 1.56 -6.93
CA THR A 296 20.47 1.35 -6.15
C THR A 296 20.41 0.04 -5.39
N ASP A 297 20.49 -1.08 -6.07
CA ASP A 297 21.53 -2.00 -5.67
C ASP A 297 22.83 -1.25 -5.97
N ILE A 298 23.30 -0.43 -5.01
CA ILE A 298 24.53 0.38 -5.15
C ILE A 298 25.69 -0.53 -5.58
N ASP A 299 25.74 -1.76 -5.06
CA ASP A 299 26.69 -2.76 -5.46
C ASP A 299 26.54 -3.21 -6.94
N ASP A 300 25.31 -3.34 -7.47
CA ASP A 300 25.10 -3.74 -8.86
C ASP A 300 25.37 -2.57 -9.84
N ILE A 301 25.13 -1.31 -9.47
CA ILE A 301 25.38 -0.15 -10.36
C ILE A 301 26.86 0.19 -10.41
N ASP A 302 27.53 0.19 -9.29
CA ASP A 302 28.98 0.38 -9.24
C ASP A 302 29.68 -0.78 -9.95
N LEU A 303 29.17 -2.02 -9.78
CA LEU A 303 29.62 -3.19 -10.52
C LEU A 303 29.35 -3.06 -12.04
N ILE A 304 28.16 -2.61 -12.45
CA ILE A 304 27.84 -2.38 -13.87
C ILE A 304 28.76 -1.34 -14.47
N HIS A 305 29.02 -0.25 -13.77
CA HIS A 305 29.96 0.79 -14.18
C HIS A 305 31.39 0.24 -14.28
N GLN A 306 31.81 -0.53 -13.28
CA GLN A 306 33.10 -1.18 -13.25
C GLN A 306 33.23 -2.20 -14.39
N TRP A 307 32.24 -3.07 -14.62
CA TRP A 307 32.25 -4.04 -15.71
C TRP A 307 32.33 -3.38 -17.09
N LEU A 308 31.61 -2.28 -17.31
CA LEU A 308 31.70 -1.53 -18.56
C LEU A 308 33.09 -0.93 -18.75
N ARG A 309 33.70 -0.42 -17.67
CA ARG A 309 35.05 0.13 -17.71
C ARG A 309 36.10 -0.95 -17.98
N ASP A 310 36.02 -2.07 -17.24
CA ASP A 310 36.99 -3.18 -17.34
C ASP A 310 36.86 -3.94 -18.68
N GLY A 311 35.63 -4.03 -19.20
CA GLY A 311 35.31 -4.71 -20.44
C GLY A 311 35.25 -3.80 -21.68
N GLN A 312 35.56 -2.50 -21.58
CA GLN A 312 35.40 -1.57 -22.71
C GLN A 312 36.19 -1.96 -23.96
N GLU A 313 37.34 -2.62 -23.78
CA GLU A 313 38.20 -3.06 -24.87
C GLU A 313 37.83 -4.44 -25.43
N LEU A 314 36.93 -5.19 -24.78
CA LEU A 314 36.48 -6.51 -25.22
C LEU A 314 35.58 -6.44 -26.46
N ILE A 315 35.06 -5.27 -26.79
CA ILE A 315 34.15 -5.05 -27.93
C ILE A 315 34.48 -3.73 -28.62
N LYS A 316 33.97 -3.58 -29.84
CA LYS A 316 34.06 -2.29 -30.57
C LYS A 316 32.83 -1.44 -30.32
N TRP A 317 33.06 -0.18 -29.99
CA TRP A 317 32.00 0.82 -29.82
C TRP A 317 31.76 1.60 -31.13
N PRO A 318 30.53 1.99 -31.49
CA PRO A 318 29.28 1.71 -30.75
C PRO A 318 28.87 0.23 -30.84
N ALA A 319 28.36 -0.28 -29.71
CA ALA A 319 28.09 -1.71 -29.50
C ALA A 319 26.60 -2.06 -29.48
N THR A 320 26.27 -3.28 -29.87
CA THR A 320 24.91 -3.83 -29.73
C THR A 320 24.64 -4.27 -28.28
N ILE A 321 23.37 -4.41 -27.93
CA ILE A 321 22.97 -4.96 -26.61
C ILE A 321 23.60 -6.34 -26.38
N THR A 322 23.70 -7.18 -27.41
CA THR A 322 24.30 -8.53 -27.29
C THR A 322 25.79 -8.46 -26.93
N GLU A 323 26.52 -7.52 -27.52
CA GLU A 323 27.93 -7.31 -27.20
C GLU A 323 28.10 -6.73 -25.78
N ILE A 324 27.25 -5.81 -25.35
CA ILE A 324 27.25 -5.27 -24.00
C ILE A 324 26.94 -6.37 -22.96
N LYS A 325 25.98 -7.24 -23.22
CA LYS A 325 25.70 -8.42 -22.38
C LYS A 325 26.90 -9.36 -22.27
N ARG A 326 27.71 -9.46 -23.34
CA ARG A 326 28.96 -10.24 -23.30
C ARG A 326 29.97 -9.64 -22.33
N ILE A 327 30.12 -8.30 -22.31
CA ILE A 327 30.96 -7.62 -21.29
C ILE A 327 30.51 -8.02 -19.89
N PHE A 328 29.22 -7.88 -19.59
CA PHE A 328 28.71 -8.21 -18.25
C PHE A 328 28.99 -9.67 -17.86
N LYS A 329 28.80 -10.59 -18.81
CA LYS A 329 29.07 -12.00 -18.60
C LYS A 329 30.55 -12.28 -18.34
N GLU A 330 31.45 -11.67 -19.09
CA GLU A 330 32.91 -11.87 -18.98
C GLU A 330 33.49 -11.17 -17.75
N CYS A 331 32.95 -10.03 -17.35
CA CYS A 331 33.42 -9.25 -16.20
C CYS A 331 32.80 -9.66 -14.86
N GLY A 332 31.90 -10.64 -14.81
CA GLY A 332 31.48 -11.23 -13.54
C GLY A 332 29.97 -11.23 -13.24
N SER A 333 29.12 -10.80 -14.17
CA SER A 333 27.65 -10.93 -13.99
C SER A 333 27.27 -12.43 -13.99
N VAL A 334 26.94 -12.94 -12.82
CA VAL A 334 26.46 -14.31 -12.64
C VAL A 334 24.93 -14.29 -12.67
N GLY A 335 24.30 -14.83 -13.72
CA GLY A 335 22.84 -14.92 -13.77
C GLY A 335 22.23 -15.23 -15.12
N SER A 336 20.88 -15.28 -15.13
CA SER A 336 20.07 -15.56 -16.32
C SER A 336 20.13 -14.43 -17.35
N SER A 337 19.69 -14.72 -18.57
CA SER A 337 19.50 -13.72 -19.65
C SER A 337 18.66 -12.50 -19.21
N ASP A 338 17.70 -12.71 -18.29
CA ASP A 338 16.83 -11.66 -17.77
C ASP A 338 17.57 -10.72 -16.80
N ARG A 339 18.55 -11.22 -16.04
CA ARG A 339 19.40 -10.37 -15.22
C ARG A 339 20.28 -9.49 -16.10
N GLN A 340 20.93 -10.04 -17.09
CA GLN A 340 21.76 -9.28 -18.03
C GLN A 340 20.95 -8.22 -18.79
N GLN A 341 19.67 -8.48 -19.07
CA GLN A 341 18.78 -7.48 -19.66
C GLN A 341 18.52 -6.31 -18.69
N ARG A 342 18.29 -6.60 -17.41
CA ARG A 342 18.12 -5.55 -16.37
C ARG A 342 19.39 -4.73 -16.18
N ASP A 343 20.55 -5.36 -16.20
CA ASP A 343 21.84 -4.66 -16.09
C ASP A 343 22.06 -3.69 -17.28
N VAL A 344 21.66 -4.07 -18.49
CA VAL A 344 21.67 -3.20 -19.67
C VAL A 344 20.71 -2.02 -19.50
N GLU A 345 19.49 -2.25 -19.01
CA GLU A 345 18.52 -1.17 -18.77
C GLU A 345 19.01 -0.22 -17.66
N ALA A 346 19.65 -0.74 -16.61
CA ALA A 346 20.27 0.07 -15.57
C ALA A 346 21.40 0.94 -16.13
N ALA A 347 22.25 0.38 -16.98
CA ALA A 347 23.31 1.12 -17.66
C ALA A 347 22.78 2.26 -18.56
N LYS A 348 21.65 2.04 -19.26
CA LYS A 348 20.97 3.08 -20.05
C LYS A 348 20.41 4.18 -19.16
N ASN A 349 19.67 3.81 -18.12
CA ASN A 349 19.02 4.75 -17.19
C ASN A 349 20.03 5.66 -16.50
N ARG A 350 21.22 5.13 -16.20
CA ARG A 350 22.34 5.89 -15.62
C ARG A 350 23.20 6.61 -16.66
N ARG A 351 22.89 6.46 -17.95
CA ARG A 351 23.64 7.04 -19.06
C ARG A 351 25.10 6.57 -19.15
N PHE A 352 25.41 5.40 -18.59
CA PHE A 352 26.72 4.76 -18.83
C PHE A 352 26.87 4.30 -20.27
N ILE A 353 25.74 4.01 -20.93
CA ILE A 353 25.64 3.78 -22.37
C ILE A 353 24.55 4.70 -22.95
N ILE A 354 24.83 5.28 -24.11
CA ILE A 354 23.94 6.22 -24.79
C ILE A 354 23.58 5.66 -26.16
N GLU A 355 22.30 5.65 -26.48
CA GLU A 355 21.82 5.17 -27.78
C GLU A 355 22.36 6.02 -28.93
N GLN A 356 22.87 5.34 -29.98
CA GLN A 356 23.37 5.96 -31.20
C GLN A 356 22.19 6.69 -31.91
N PRO A 357 22.36 7.98 -32.27
CA PRO A 357 21.37 8.72 -33.06
C PRO A 357 21.08 8.01 -34.40
N ARG A 358 19.82 8.07 -34.85
CA ARG A 358 19.40 7.38 -36.09
C ARG A 358 20.17 7.85 -37.33
N GLU A 359 20.59 9.10 -37.33
CA GLU A 359 21.37 9.71 -38.42
C GLU A 359 22.75 9.07 -38.59
N GLU A 360 23.27 8.43 -37.55
CA GLU A 360 24.56 7.76 -37.55
C GLU A 360 24.47 6.26 -37.87
N TRP A 361 23.27 5.74 -38.13
CA TRP A 361 23.08 4.32 -38.43
C TRP A 361 23.71 3.95 -39.78
N GLN A 362 24.36 2.80 -39.83
CA GLN A 362 24.93 2.25 -41.06
C GLN A 362 23.82 1.74 -42.00
N PRO A 363 24.00 1.78 -43.32
CA PRO A 363 23.06 1.21 -44.26
C PRO A 363 22.74 -0.27 -43.92
N GLY A 364 21.46 -0.58 -43.73
CA GLY A 364 21.00 -1.93 -43.35
C GLY A 364 21.00 -2.25 -41.84
N GLN A 365 21.38 -1.33 -40.99
CA GLN A 365 21.31 -1.51 -39.53
C GLN A 365 19.84 -1.61 -39.10
N LYS A 366 19.49 -2.70 -38.39
CA LYS A 366 18.10 -3.00 -37.95
C LYS A 366 17.83 -2.61 -36.48
N HIS A 367 18.89 -2.51 -35.67
CA HIS A 367 18.78 -2.25 -34.24
C HIS A 367 19.74 -1.15 -33.82
N PRO A 368 19.38 -0.36 -32.75
CA PRO A 368 20.28 0.65 -32.24
C PRO A 368 21.59 0.03 -31.70
N LYS A 369 22.65 0.78 -31.81
CA LYS A 369 23.91 0.56 -31.09
C LYS A 369 24.07 1.61 -30.00
N TYR A 370 25.00 1.43 -29.12
CA TYR A 370 25.21 2.28 -27.95
C TYR A 370 26.65 2.73 -27.87
N TYR A 371 26.88 3.99 -27.54
CA TYR A 371 28.17 4.54 -27.16
C TYR A 371 28.40 4.33 -25.66
N LEU A 372 29.65 4.12 -25.27
CA LEU A 372 30.08 4.13 -23.89
C LEU A 372 30.24 5.57 -23.43
N SER A 373 29.68 5.90 -22.25
CA SER A 373 29.73 7.24 -21.64
C SER A 373 30.10 7.07 -20.17
N LEU A 374 31.40 6.88 -19.90
CA LEU A 374 31.96 6.67 -18.55
C LEU A 374 32.54 7.98 -17.99
#